data_23146e0dfdefbde618d074f4e99ada8d
#
_entry.id   23146e0dfdefbde618d074f4e99ada8d
#
_cell.length_a   1.000
_cell.length_b   1.000
_cell.length_c   1.000
_cell.angle_alpha   90.00
_cell.angle_beta   90.00
_cell.angle_gamma   90.00
#
_symmetry.space_group_name_H-M   'P 1'
#
loop_
_entity.id
_entity.type
_entity.pdbx_description
1 polymer ?
#
loop_
_entity_poly.entity_id
_entity_poly.type
_entity_poly.pdbx_seq_one_letter_code
_entity_poly.pdbx_strand_id
1 'polypeptide(L)'
;DLGSVGEYPAALVEGYRRACRAVLSGDDVALREAVFEIGYAHPDDPPEMTRNSVDIVRLACEPLAHRGLYDFAESGLMVRARDLGLAVAFGKGLRSPPPETIFLHRKLIGTFLICAKLRARVNVHAAIERYL
;
A
#
# COMPACT_ATOMS: atom_id res chain seq x y z
N ASP A 1 -11.13 0.49 -22.71
CA ASP A 1 -11.94 1.07 -21.62
C ASP A 1 -11.04 1.89 -20.69
N LEU A 2 -11.27 3.19 -20.65
CA LEU A 2 -10.56 4.12 -19.78
C LEU A 2 -11.38 4.49 -18.53
N GLY A 3 -12.41 3.72 -18.22
CA GLY A 3 -13.39 4.01 -17.15
C GLY A 3 -12.86 4.06 -15.71
N SER A 4 -11.56 3.81 -15.51
CA SER A 4 -10.94 3.83 -14.17
C SER A 4 -9.72 4.76 -14.11
N VAL A 5 -9.66 5.76 -14.98
CA VAL A 5 -8.64 6.82 -14.91
C VAL A 5 -9.12 7.90 -13.95
N GLY A 6 -8.30 8.27 -12.99
CA GLY A 6 -8.56 9.36 -12.05
C GLY A 6 -7.37 10.28 -11.94
N GLU A 7 -7.64 11.55 -11.75
CA GLU A 7 -6.62 12.53 -11.38
C GLU A 7 -6.57 12.62 -9.86
N TYR A 8 -5.37 12.66 -9.31
CA TYR A 8 -5.13 12.77 -7.88
C TYR A 8 -4.42 14.07 -7.56
N PRO A 9 -4.70 14.71 -6.40
CA PRO A 9 -3.95 15.87 -5.96
C PRO A 9 -2.44 15.59 -5.90
N ALA A 10 -1.63 16.55 -6.36
CA ALA A 10 -0.17 16.38 -6.41
C ALA A 10 0.43 16.04 -5.04
N ALA A 11 -0.11 16.60 -3.96
CA ALA A 11 0.33 16.29 -2.60
C ALA A 11 0.11 14.81 -2.24
N LEU A 12 -1.03 14.25 -2.64
CA LEU A 12 -1.33 12.84 -2.40
C LEU A 12 -0.39 11.93 -3.20
N VAL A 13 -0.14 12.25 -4.47
CA VAL A 13 0.81 11.52 -5.32
C VAL A 13 2.20 11.52 -4.71
N GLU A 14 2.66 12.67 -4.20
CA GLU A 14 3.98 12.76 -3.57
C GLU A 14 4.03 12.01 -2.23
N GLY A 15 2.97 12.02 -1.43
CA GLY A 15 2.85 11.20 -0.23
C GLY A 15 3.03 9.71 -0.52
N TYR A 16 2.39 9.19 -1.57
CA TYR A 16 2.58 7.81 -2.00
C TYR A 16 4.00 7.52 -2.51
N ARG A 17 4.61 8.44 -3.26
CA ARG A 17 6.01 8.30 -3.69
C ARG A 17 6.95 8.21 -2.50
N ARG A 18 6.78 9.06 -1.49
CA ARG A 18 7.56 9.02 -0.25
C ARG A 18 7.37 7.71 0.50
N ALA A 19 6.12 7.23 0.63
CA ALA A 19 5.85 5.94 1.23
C ALA A 19 6.57 4.79 0.50
N CYS A 20 6.50 4.76 -0.83
CA CYS A 20 7.21 3.77 -1.64
C CYS A 20 8.73 3.85 -1.45
N ARG A 21 9.32 5.05 -1.52
CA ARG A 21 10.76 5.25 -1.30
C ARG A 21 11.19 4.81 0.10
N ALA A 22 10.40 5.13 1.12
CA ALA A 22 10.66 4.74 2.51
C ALA A 22 10.66 3.21 2.68
N VAL A 23 9.69 2.51 2.06
CA VAL A 23 9.68 1.03 2.06
C VAL A 23 10.89 0.47 1.32
N LEU A 24 11.27 1.03 0.17
CA LEU A 24 12.42 0.58 -0.62
C LEU A 24 13.74 0.76 0.13
N SER A 25 13.88 1.84 0.90
CA SER A 25 15.09 2.13 1.70
C SER A 25 15.08 1.47 3.08
N GLY A 26 13.94 0.94 3.54
CA GLY A 26 13.80 0.42 4.89
C GLY A 26 13.74 1.51 5.96
N ASP A 27 13.36 2.73 5.59
CA ASP A 27 13.28 3.88 6.50
C ASP A 27 11.89 3.93 7.16
N ASP A 28 11.78 3.35 8.35
CA ASP A 28 10.54 3.28 9.11
C ASP A 28 10.06 4.65 9.63
N VAL A 29 10.96 5.60 9.83
CA VAL A 29 10.62 6.96 10.25
C VAL A 29 9.96 7.70 9.08
N ALA A 30 10.61 7.70 7.92
CA ALA A 30 10.06 8.30 6.71
C ALA A 30 8.74 7.64 6.28
N LEU A 31 8.59 6.32 6.46
CA LEU A 31 7.34 5.62 6.16
C LEU A 31 6.20 6.10 7.06
N ARG A 32 6.45 6.27 8.35
CA ARG A 32 5.46 6.79 9.30
C ARG A 32 5.06 8.23 8.98
N GLU A 33 6.01 9.08 8.61
CA GLU A 33 5.74 10.45 8.18
C GLU A 33 4.87 10.48 6.92
N ALA A 34 5.18 9.66 5.93
CA ALA A 34 4.38 9.53 4.71
C ALA A 34 2.95 9.05 5.01
N VAL A 35 2.77 8.13 5.95
CA VAL A 35 1.44 7.65 6.40
C VAL A 35 0.62 8.81 7.01
N PHE A 36 1.25 9.72 7.75
CA PHE A 36 0.60 10.93 8.26
C PHE A 36 0.27 11.91 7.13
N GLU A 37 1.18 12.15 6.21
CA GLU A 37 0.96 13.05 5.06
C GLU A 37 -0.18 12.59 4.15
N ILE A 38 -0.31 11.28 3.92
CA ILE A 38 -1.42 10.70 3.13
C ILE A 38 -2.74 10.79 3.90
N GLY A 39 -2.70 10.87 5.23
CA GLY A 39 -3.89 10.92 6.09
C GLY A 39 -4.39 9.55 6.55
N TYR A 40 -3.55 8.51 6.49
CA TYR A 40 -3.88 7.17 7.01
C TYR A 40 -3.77 7.05 8.52
N ALA A 41 -3.06 7.97 9.15
CA ALA A 41 -2.97 8.13 10.59
C ALA A 41 -2.76 9.61 10.94
N HIS A 42 -2.91 9.94 12.22
CA HIS A 42 -2.65 11.26 12.77
C HIS A 42 -1.68 11.14 13.95
N PRO A 43 -0.83 12.13 14.23
CA PRO A 43 0.07 12.10 15.38
C PRO A 43 -0.63 11.85 16.73
N ASP A 44 -1.89 12.28 16.87
CA ASP A 44 -2.69 12.11 18.08
C ASP A 44 -3.44 10.77 18.15
N ASP A 45 -3.36 9.93 17.10
CA ASP A 45 -3.98 8.62 17.09
C ASP A 45 -3.25 7.69 18.07
N PRO A 46 -3.94 6.69 18.65
CA PRO A 46 -3.28 5.65 19.44
C PRO A 46 -2.12 5.02 18.65
N PRO A 47 -0.97 4.75 19.32
CA PRO A 47 0.20 4.20 18.62
C PRO A 47 -0.07 2.91 17.86
N GLU A 48 -1.03 2.11 18.29
CA GLU A 48 -1.46 0.89 17.61
C GLU A 48 -2.10 1.18 16.25
N MET A 49 -2.93 2.23 16.14
CA MET A 49 -3.53 2.64 14.88
C MET A 49 -2.47 3.05 13.86
N THR A 50 -1.49 3.82 14.31
CA THR A 50 -0.36 4.24 13.46
C THR A 50 0.43 3.02 12.98
N ARG A 51 0.74 2.06 13.88
CA ARG A 51 1.43 0.81 13.51
C ARG A 51 0.65 0.04 12.47
N ASN A 52 -0.65 -0.15 12.67
CA ASN A 52 -1.51 -0.87 11.72
C ASN A 52 -1.52 -0.22 10.34
N SER A 53 -1.60 1.12 10.28
CA SER A 53 -1.55 1.86 9.02
C SER A 53 -0.20 1.70 8.31
N VAL A 54 0.90 1.77 9.05
CA VAL A 54 2.26 1.54 8.53
C VAL A 54 2.41 0.12 7.98
N ASP A 55 1.91 -0.90 8.71
CA ASP A 55 2.02 -2.30 8.31
C ASP A 55 1.19 -2.59 7.05
N ILE A 56 0.01 -1.98 6.91
CA ILE A 56 -0.80 -2.09 5.69
C ILE A 56 -0.08 -1.47 4.49
N VAL A 57 0.48 -0.28 4.65
CA VAL A 57 1.24 0.39 3.56
C VAL A 57 2.48 -0.43 3.19
N ARG A 58 3.21 -0.93 4.20
CA ARG A 58 4.37 -1.81 3.95
C ARG A 58 3.99 -3.07 3.19
N LEU A 59 2.88 -3.72 3.57
CA LEU A 59 2.38 -4.90 2.89
C LEU A 59 1.94 -4.60 1.45
N ALA A 60 1.25 -3.47 1.22
CA ALA A 60 0.85 -3.04 -0.11
C ALA A 60 2.06 -2.73 -1.03
N CYS A 61 3.15 -2.25 -0.45
CA CYS A 61 4.39 -1.96 -1.17
C CYS A 61 5.32 -3.17 -1.33
N GLU A 62 5.03 -4.34 -0.75
CA GLU A 62 5.91 -5.51 -0.83
C GLU A 62 6.28 -5.92 -2.25
N PRO A 63 5.34 -5.98 -3.24
CA PRO A 63 5.71 -6.31 -4.61
C PRO A 63 6.66 -5.29 -5.24
N LEU A 64 6.59 -4.03 -4.80
CA LEU A 64 7.43 -2.94 -5.28
C LEU A 64 8.85 -3.03 -4.70
N ALA A 65 8.94 -3.44 -3.44
CA ALA A 65 10.22 -3.57 -2.74
C ALA A 65 10.98 -4.84 -3.14
N HIS A 66 10.29 -5.84 -3.70
CA HIS A 66 10.90 -7.10 -4.12
C HIS A 66 11.75 -6.89 -5.38
N ARG A 67 13.04 -7.21 -5.30
CA ARG A 67 13.93 -7.18 -6.47
C ARG A 67 13.82 -8.47 -7.26
N GLY A 68 13.54 -8.35 -8.54
CA GLY A 68 13.33 -9.47 -9.45
C GLY A 68 11.85 -9.84 -9.64
N LEU A 69 11.57 -11.07 -10.04
CA LEU A 69 10.20 -11.52 -10.31
C LEU A 69 9.45 -11.80 -9.01
N TYR A 70 8.46 -10.99 -8.72
CA TYR A 70 7.53 -11.20 -7.62
C TYR A 70 6.44 -12.19 -8.03
N ASP A 71 6.31 -13.30 -7.29
CA ASP A 71 5.30 -14.33 -7.56
C ASP A 71 4.02 -14.04 -6.75
N PHE A 72 3.02 -13.50 -7.40
CA PHE A 72 1.78 -13.10 -6.74
C PHE A 72 0.95 -14.27 -6.17
N ALA A 73 1.11 -15.48 -6.71
CA ALA A 73 0.38 -16.65 -6.24
C ALA A 73 1.04 -17.27 -5.01
N GLU A 74 2.36 -17.42 -5.03
CA GLU A 74 3.10 -18.13 -3.98
C GLU A 74 3.51 -17.20 -2.82
N SER A 75 3.51 -15.87 -3.02
CA SER A 75 3.88 -14.90 -1.97
C SER A 75 2.96 -14.92 -0.74
N GLY A 76 1.73 -15.40 -0.89
CA GLY A 76 0.72 -15.34 0.17
C GLY A 76 0.26 -13.91 0.50
N LEU A 77 0.60 -12.92 -0.32
CA LEU A 77 0.29 -11.49 -0.10
C LEU A 77 -1.19 -11.26 0.21
N MET A 78 -2.08 -11.83 -0.60
CA MET A 78 -3.53 -11.62 -0.43
C MET A 78 -4.10 -12.28 0.82
N VAL A 79 -3.53 -13.40 1.26
CA VAL A 79 -3.91 -14.06 2.52
C VAL A 79 -3.47 -13.18 3.70
N ARG A 80 -2.23 -12.71 3.69
CA ARG A 80 -1.70 -11.80 4.73
C ARG A 80 -2.46 -10.48 4.77
N ALA A 81 -2.80 -9.91 3.62
CA ALA A 81 -3.58 -8.68 3.54
C ALA A 81 -4.99 -8.86 4.12
N ARG A 82 -5.65 -9.98 3.82
CA ARG A 82 -6.94 -10.34 4.42
C ARG A 82 -6.83 -10.50 5.93
N ASP A 83 -5.84 -11.23 6.42
CA ASP A 83 -5.69 -11.53 7.84
C ASP A 83 -5.37 -10.27 8.64
N LEU A 84 -4.51 -9.38 8.09
CA LEU A 84 -4.25 -8.07 8.66
C LEU A 84 -5.52 -7.20 8.68
N GLY A 85 -6.27 -7.17 7.58
CA GLY A 85 -7.54 -6.43 7.48
C GLY A 85 -8.58 -6.91 8.49
N LEU A 86 -8.70 -8.22 8.71
CA LEU A 86 -9.58 -8.80 9.72
C LEU A 86 -9.12 -8.43 11.14
N ALA A 87 -7.84 -8.59 11.45
CA ALA A 87 -7.28 -8.23 12.75
C ALA A 87 -7.56 -6.76 13.10
N VAL A 88 -7.39 -5.89 12.12
CA VAL A 88 -7.68 -4.45 12.25
C VAL A 88 -9.18 -4.18 12.42
N ALA A 89 -10.03 -4.85 11.67
CA ALA A 89 -11.49 -4.66 11.74
C ALA A 89 -12.06 -5.05 13.11
N PHE A 90 -11.53 -6.10 13.73
CA PHE A 90 -11.95 -6.56 15.06
C PHE A 90 -11.27 -5.82 16.23
N GLY A 91 -10.12 -5.19 15.99
CA GLY A 91 -9.33 -4.47 16.99
C GLY A 91 -9.41 -3.00 16.78
N LYS A 92 -10.31 -2.19 16.91
CA LYS A 92 -10.41 -0.70 16.90
C LYS A 92 -9.19 0.03 16.25
N GLY A 93 -8.77 -0.38 15.06
CA GLY A 93 -7.40 -0.21 14.69
C GLY A 93 -7.05 0.55 13.42
N LEU A 94 -7.97 1.24 12.73
CA LEU A 94 -7.63 2.12 11.61
C LEU A 94 -8.46 3.40 11.61
N ARG A 95 -7.84 4.50 11.20
CA ARG A 95 -8.54 5.71 10.79
C ARG A 95 -9.21 5.46 9.43
N SER A 96 -10.40 6.03 9.22
CA SER A 96 -11.01 6.03 7.88
C SER A 96 -10.05 6.66 6.88
N PRO A 97 -9.73 5.97 5.79
CA PRO A 97 -8.85 6.54 4.77
C PRO A 97 -9.49 7.77 4.11
N PRO A 98 -8.68 8.71 3.62
CA PRO A 98 -9.20 9.82 2.84
C PRO A 98 -10.06 9.31 1.67
N PRO A 99 -11.24 9.91 1.41
CA PRO A 99 -12.17 9.42 0.37
C PRO A 99 -11.50 9.27 -1.00
N GLU A 100 -10.56 10.15 -1.33
CA GLU A 100 -9.82 10.16 -2.59
C GLU A 100 -8.98 8.89 -2.79
N THR A 101 -8.58 8.24 -1.70
CA THR A 101 -7.73 7.04 -1.74
C THR A 101 -8.52 5.74 -1.94
N ILE A 102 -9.82 5.74 -1.66
CA ILE A 102 -10.66 4.53 -1.70
C ILE A 102 -10.64 3.88 -3.08
N PHE A 103 -10.72 4.69 -4.13
CA PHE A 103 -10.71 4.20 -5.51
C PHE A 103 -9.37 3.58 -5.88
N LEU A 104 -8.27 4.21 -5.44
CA LEU A 104 -6.92 3.69 -5.63
C LEU A 104 -6.73 2.34 -4.91
N HIS A 105 -7.22 2.21 -3.67
CA HIS A 105 -7.15 0.94 -2.92
C HIS A 105 -7.90 -0.18 -3.64
N ARG A 106 -9.11 0.09 -4.11
CA ARG A 106 -9.89 -0.90 -4.87
C ARG A 106 -9.17 -1.35 -6.12
N LYS A 107 -8.54 -0.41 -6.84
CA LYS A 107 -7.77 -0.70 -8.05
C LYS A 107 -6.54 -1.54 -7.74
N LEU A 108 -5.79 -1.17 -6.71
CA LEU A 108 -4.59 -1.89 -6.28
C LEU A 108 -4.91 -3.33 -5.86
N ILE A 109 -5.90 -3.49 -4.97
CA ILE A 109 -6.35 -4.81 -4.49
C ILE A 109 -6.86 -5.65 -5.66
N GLY A 110 -7.68 -5.08 -6.54
CA GLY A 110 -8.20 -5.77 -7.72
C GLY A 110 -7.08 -6.24 -8.65
N THR A 111 -6.07 -5.41 -8.88
CA THR A 111 -4.90 -5.76 -9.70
C THR A 111 -4.11 -6.91 -9.06
N PHE A 112 -3.84 -6.86 -7.76
CA PHE A 112 -3.11 -7.91 -7.06
C PHE A 112 -3.87 -9.23 -7.07
N LEU A 113 -5.20 -9.19 -6.88
CA LEU A 113 -6.06 -10.39 -6.98
C LEU A 113 -6.02 -11.02 -8.37
N ILE A 114 -6.07 -10.20 -9.42
CA ILE A 114 -5.94 -10.69 -10.80
C ILE A 114 -4.57 -11.30 -11.03
N CYS A 115 -3.49 -10.63 -10.60
CA CYS A 115 -2.14 -11.14 -10.70
C CYS A 115 -1.99 -12.49 -9.96
N ALA A 116 -2.53 -12.60 -8.76
CA ALA A 116 -2.51 -13.85 -7.99
C ALA A 116 -3.30 -14.97 -8.69
N LYS A 117 -4.49 -14.66 -9.21
CA LYS A 117 -5.33 -15.62 -9.94
C LYS A 117 -4.69 -16.12 -11.23
N LEU A 118 -3.99 -15.23 -11.93
CA LEU A 118 -3.23 -15.56 -13.14
C LEU A 118 -1.87 -16.20 -12.85
N ARG A 119 -1.50 -16.38 -11.59
CA ARG A 119 -0.17 -16.85 -11.15
C ARG A 119 0.95 -16.03 -11.78
N ALA A 120 0.73 -14.70 -11.85
CA ALA A 120 1.66 -13.79 -12.51
C ALA A 120 2.97 -13.67 -11.72
N ARG A 121 4.08 -13.66 -12.47
CA ARG A 121 5.42 -13.38 -11.97
C ARG A 121 5.95 -12.14 -12.67
N VAL A 122 6.05 -11.03 -11.97
CA VAL A 122 6.34 -9.71 -12.54
C VAL A 122 7.45 -9.03 -11.77
N ASN A 123 8.39 -8.39 -12.47
CA ASN A 123 9.33 -7.47 -11.85
C ASN A 123 8.67 -6.10 -11.66
N VAL A 124 7.88 -5.99 -10.57
CA VAL A 124 7.13 -4.76 -10.26
C VAL A 124 8.10 -3.62 -9.96
N HIS A 125 9.20 -3.90 -9.24
CA HIS A 125 10.23 -2.91 -8.91
C HIS A 125 10.74 -2.19 -10.19
N ALA A 126 11.18 -2.95 -11.18
CA ALA A 126 11.67 -2.38 -12.44
C ALA A 126 10.60 -1.60 -13.21
N ALA A 127 9.33 -1.99 -13.09
CA ALA A 127 8.24 -1.31 -13.77
C ALA A 127 7.94 0.08 -13.20
N ILE A 128 8.14 0.28 -11.89
CA ILE A 128 7.79 1.53 -11.20
C ILE A 128 8.98 2.45 -10.90
N GLU A 129 10.22 1.93 -10.95
CA GLU A 129 11.44 2.66 -10.56
C GLU A 129 11.54 4.04 -11.20
N ARG A 130 11.13 4.17 -12.47
CA ARG A 130 11.14 5.44 -13.21
C ARG A 130 10.11 6.47 -12.72
N TYR A 131 9.16 6.09 -11.88
CA TYR A 131 8.09 6.97 -11.37
C TYR A 131 8.33 7.38 -9.92
N LEU A 132 9.30 6.79 -9.28
CA LEU A 132 9.72 7.08 -7.90
C LEU A 132 10.83 8.14 -7.90
#